data_1799b7037fd79693837bd5470fe827c6
#
_entry.id   1799b7037fd79693837bd5470fe827c6
#
_cell.length_a   1.000
_cell.length_b   1.000
_cell.length_c   1.000
_cell.angle_alpha   90.00
_cell.angle_beta   90.00
_cell.angle_gamma   90.00
#
_symmetry.space_group_name_H-M   'P 1'
#
loop_
_entity.id
_entity.type
_entity.pdbx_description
1 polymer ?
#
loop_
_entity_poly.entity_id
_entity_poly.type
_entity_poly.pdbx_seq_one_letter_code
_entity_poly.pdbx_strand_id
1 'polypeptide(L)'
;MTIARRRFLALAGSAVAAPALLREGHAQAPQVTLKLHHFLPPVANVPTHFLTPWARKVEADSQGRIKIDIFGTMQLGGAPPQLYDQVRDGVVDLAWTLPGYTAGRFPRSEAIENPFVSHRTALVNALAMQEFYEGHIREEFNEVHPIAVWAHDRGVIHVNRRIEKQEDLRGVKLRFPTRLAGEALKALGATAVGMPVPQVPESIAQRVIDGAVVPWEVVPSIKLDELVKFHTEIPGSKSLYTSVMILAMNKAKYDGLPADLKAVLDRNSGQAAARMAAVPFDKTAPQVIETVNRKNGTIVTISEAEAQRWEKTTEPVIEAWTRQVKDRGIDGAKLVEIARELIAKYEKAA
;
A
#
# COMPACT_ATOMS: atom_id res chain seq x y z
N MET A 1 39.85 50.00 74.93
CA MET A 1 40.71 50.89 74.12
C MET A 1 40.46 50.60 72.68
N THR A 2 39.67 51.43 72.03
CA THR A 2 39.98 52.50 71.06
C THR A 2 40.27 52.00 69.67
N ILE A 3 39.28 52.25 68.76
CA ILE A 3 39.28 52.95 67.46
C ILE A 3 39.96 52.19 66.33
N ALA A 4 39.29 52.00 65.15
CA ALA A 4 38.96 53.06 64.19
C ALA A 4 38.11 52.54 63.04
N ARG A 5 37.17 53.37 62.63
CA ARG A 5 36.35 53.30 61.38
C ARG A 5 37.23 53.56 60.15
N ARG A 6 37.10 52.79 59.12
CA ARG A 6 37.34 53.29 57.74
C ARG A 6 36.24 52.80 56.82
N ARG A 7 35.53 53.75 56.25
CA ARG A 7 34.51 53.63 55.20
C ARG A 7 35.22 53.21 53.90
N PHE A 8 34.67 52.20 53.26
CA PHE A 8 34.91 52.03 51.81
C PHE A 8 33.54 52.06 51.14
N LEU A 9 33.34 53.09 50.34
CA LEU A 9 32.29 53.20 49.35
C LEU A 9 32.66 52.25 48.20
N ALA A 10 31.82 51.24 47.95
CA ALA A 10 31.85 50.44 46.74
C ALA A 10 30.63 50.80 45.89
N LEU A 11 30.84 51.33 44.70
CA LEU A 11 29.83 51.58 43.70
C LEU A 11 29.12 50.26 43.35
N ALA A 12 27.83 50.19 43.61
CA ALA A 12 26.97 49.13 43.08
C ALA A 12 26.60 49.51 41.65
N GLY A 13 27.28 48.85 40.69
CA GLY A 13 26.87 48.87 39.31
C GLY A 13 25.60 48.01 39.16
N SER A 14 24.44 48.65 38.89
CA SER A 14 23.20 47.97 38.61
C SER A 14 23.24 47.34 37.21
N ALA A 15 23.60 46.08 37.16
CA ALA A 15 23.38 45.26 35.96
C ALA A 15 21.87 45.00 35.83
N VAL A 16 21.21 45.71 34.95
CA VAL A 16 19.86 45.43 34.51
C VAL A 16 19.92 44.13 33.72
N ALA A 17 19.66 42.99 34.36
CA ALA A 17 19.40 41.73 33.70
C ALA A 17 18.07 41.87 32.98
N ALA A 18 18.09 42.09 31.66
CA ALA A 18 16.93 41.95 30.80
C ALA A 18 16.44 40.49 30.93
N PRO A 19 15.19 40.25 31.27
CA PRO A 19 14.64 38.89 31.22
C PRO A 19 14.75 38.43 29.78
N ALA A 20 15.59 37.45 29.49
CA ALA A 20 15.50 36.69 28.26
C ALA A 20 14.09 36.01 28.29
N LEU A 21 13.15 36.60 27.59
CA LEU A 21 11.90 35.95 27.25
C LEU A 21 12.23 34.72 26.43
N LEU A 22 12.47 33.61 27.12
CA LEU A 22 12.32 32.29 26.55
C LEU A 22 10.88 32.25 26.03
N ARG A 23 10.70 32.54 24.74
CA ARG A 23 9.51 32.16 24.04
C ARG A 23 9.47 30.63 24.14
N GLU A 24 8.82 30.13 25.19
CA GLU A 24 8.28 28.79 25.16
C GLU A 24 7.46 28.72 23.87
N GLY A 25 7.98 28.01 22.88
CA GLY A 25 7.23 27.70 21.69
C GLY A 25 6.05 26.86 22.15
N HIS A 26 4.94 27.51 22.49
CA HIS A 26 3.69 26.82 22.70
C HIS A 26 3.43 26.09 21.40
N ALA A 27 3.55 24.76 21.43
CA ALA A 27 3.10 23.93 20.33
C ALA A 27 1.63 24.29 20.12
N GLN A 28 1.36 25.06 19.06
CA GLN A 28 0.01 25.48 18.73
C GLN A 28 -0.83 24.23 18.58
N ALA A 29 -1.97 24.15 19.24
CA ALA A 29 -2.89 23.04 19.10
C ALA A 29 -3.21 22.84 17.60
N PRO A 30 -3.26 21.60 17.10
CA PRO A 30 -3.52 21.35 15.71
C PRO A 30 -4.86 21.98 15.29
N GLN A 31 -4.86 22.65 14.16
CA GLN A 31 -6.07 23.27 13.59
C GLN A 31 -7.03 22.18 13.07
N VAL A 32 -6.46 21.06 12.58
CA VAL A 32 -7.20 19.93 12.04
C VAL A 32 -6.55 18.64 12.54
N THR A 33 -7.36 17.74 13.11
CA THR A 33 -6.95 16.37 13.40
C THR A 33 -7.70 15.43 12.46
N LEU A 34 -6.96 14.54 11.78
CA LEU A 34 -7.47 13.59 10.81
C LEU A 34 -7.28 12.17 11.33
N LYS A 35 -8.32 11.34 11.22
CA LYS A 35 -8.28 9.91 11.55
C LYS A 35 -7.95 9.11 10.30
N LEU A 36 -6.82 8.40 10.30
CA LEU A 36 -6.43 7.47 9.25
C LEU A 36 -6.67 6.04 9.70
N HIS A 37 -7.49 5.29 8.96
CA HIS A 37 -7.87 3.92 9.29
C HIS A 37 -7.30 2.92 8.28
N HIS A 38 -6.85 1.76 8.76
CA HIS A 38 -6.36 0.68 7.93
C HIS A 38 -6.48 -0.70 8.58
N PHE A 39 -6.24 -1.78 7.81
CA PHE A 39 -6.54 -3.16 8.18
C PHE A 39 -5.33 -3.99 8.66
N LEU A 40 -4.09 -3.52 8.48
CA LEU A 40 -2.89 -4.27 8.89
C LEU A 40 -2.42 -3.90 10.30
N PRO A 41 -1.64 -4.79 10.95
CA PRO A 41 -0.96 -4.44 12.20
C PRO A 41 -0.02 -3.23 12.01
N PRO A 42 0.17 -2.38 13.04
CA PRO A 42 1.04 -1.21 12.97
C PRO A 42 2.49 -1.52 12.58
N VAL A 43 2.96 -2.74 12.88
CA VAL A 43 4.32 -3.23 12.56
C VAL A 43 4.49 -3.70 11.10
N ALA A 44 3.42 -3.77 10.32
CA ALA A 44 3.49 -4.14 8.91
C ALA A 44 4.22 -3.07 8.08
N ASN A 45 4.70 -3.47 6.90
CA ASN A 45 5.52 -2.62 6.04
C ASN A 45 4.84 -1.28 5.71
N VAL A 46 3.63 -1.32 5.15
CA VAL A 46 2.92 -0.10 4.70
C VAL A 46 2.64 0.86 5.86
N PRO A 47 2.08 0.44 7.02
CA PRO A 47 1.95 1.33 8.18
C PRO A 47 3.27 1.92 8.67
N THR A 48 4.33 1.09 8.78
CA THR A 48 5.62 1.50 9.35
C THR A 48 6.41 2.41 8.42
N HIS A 49 6.45 2.08 7.12
CA HIS A 49 7.39 2.71 6.18
C HIS A 49 6.73 3.66 5.19
N PHE A 50 5.39 3.70 5.14
CA PHE A 50 4.66 4.66 4.33
C PHE A 50 3.68 5.51 5.15
N LEU A 51 2.64 4.93 5.76
CA LEU A 51 1.57 5.71 6.38
C LEU A 51 2.09 6.60 7.52
N THR A 52 2.90 6.05 8.44
CA THR A 52 3.47 6.82 9.55
C THR A 52 4.45 7.89 9.09
N PRO A 53 5.45 7.61 8.23
CA PRO A 53 6.33 8.65 7.70
C PRO A 53 5.60 9.71 6.87
N TRP A 54 4.59 9.33 6.06
CA TRP A 54 3.76 10.26 5.31
C TRP A 54 2.98 11.20 6.24
N ALA A 55 2.33 10.64 7.26
CA ALA A 55 1.59 11.42 8.26
C ALA A 55 2.52 12.43 8.97
N ARG A 56 3.70 11.99 9.42
CA ARG A 56 4.70 12.86 10.05
C ARG A 56 5.19 13.96 9.11
N LYS A 57 5.36 13.63 7.83
CA LYS A 57 5.74 14.63 6.83
C LYS A 57 4.66 15.70 6.64
N VAL A 58 3.39 15.29 6.54
CA VAL A 58 2.25 16.23 6.46
C VAL A 58 2.16 17.10 7.72
N GLU A 59 2.32 16.49 8.91
CA GLU A 59 2.37 17.23 10.18
C GLU A 59 3.48 18.29 10.19
N ALA A 60 4.70 17.91 9.78
CA ALA A 60 5.84 18.83 9.72
C ALA A 60 5.64 19.93 8.66
N ASP A 61 5.22 19.58 7.44
CA ASP A 61 5.01 20.53 6.34
C ASP A 61 3.86 21.51 6.63
N SER A 62 2.91 21.13 7.50
CA SER A 62 1.82 22.00 7.99
C SER A 62 2.22 22.80 9.24
N GLN A 63 3.46 22.66 9.72
CA GLN A 63 3.92 23.29 10.98
C GLN A 63 3.07 22.86 12.19
N GLY A 64 2.63 21.60 12.23
CA GLY A 64 1.79 21.04 13.28
C GLY A 64 0.32 21.41 13.20
N ARG A 65 -0.13 22.13 12.19
CA ARG A 65 -1.55 22.52 12.03
C ARG A 65 -2.44 21.37 11.57
N ILE A 66 -1.88 20.39 10.86
CA ILE A 66 -2.53 19.11 10.59
C ILE A 66 -1.90 18.08 11.52
N LYS A 67 -2.74 17.33 12.23
CA LYS A 67 -2.36 16.13 12.98
C LYS A 67 -3.05 14.92 12.36
N ILE A 68 -2.35 13.78 12.27
CA ILE A 68 -2.91 12.54 11.73
C ILE A 68 -2.78 11.44 12.77
N ASP A 69 -3.91 10.98 13.29
CA ASP A 69 -4.01 9.85 14.20
C ASP A 69 -4.27 8.57 13.40
N ILE A 70 -3.38 7.57 13.52
CA ILE A 70 -3.43 6.33 12.73
C ILE A 70 -4.02 5.20 13.56
N PHE A 71 -5.03 4.54 13.01
CA PHE A 71 -5.77 3.43 13.60
C PHE A 71 -5.61 2.17 12.71
N GLY A 72 -4.81 1.22 13.17
CA GLY A 72 -4.56 -0.04 12.46
C GLY A 72 -5.52 -1.16 12.84
N THR A 73 -5.42 -2.30 12.15
CA THR A 73 -6.09 -3.56 12.52
C THR A 73 -7.60 -3.40 12.70
N MET A 74 -8.23 -2.54 11.89
CA MET A 74 -9.67 -2.25 11.97
C MET A 74 -10.15 -1.73 13.34
N GLN A 75 -9.31 -1.00 14.09
CA GLN A 75 -9.63 -0.51 15.46
C GLN A 75 -10.87 0.39 15.52
N LEU A 76 -11.22 1.07 14.43
CA LEU A 76 -12.44 1.89 14.35
C LEU A 76 -13.67 1.12 13.86
N GLY A 77 -13.55 -0.22 13.82
CA GLY A 77 -14.64 -1.14 13.47
C GLY A 77 -14.77 -1.41 11.97
N GLY A 78 -15.66 -2.35 11.65
CA GLY A 78 -15.89 -2.83 10.28
C GLY A 78 -14.90 -3.91 9.84
N ALA A 79 -14.91 -4.20 8.53
CA ALA A 79 -14.03 -5.14 7.86
C ALA A 79 -13.27 -4.45 6.70
N PRO A 80 -12.13 -4.99 6.23
CA PRO A 80 -11.31 -4.35 5.21
C PRO A 80 -12.06 -3.89 3.94
N PRO A 81 -13.05 -4.63 3.40
CA PRO A 81 -13.84 -4.15 2.26
C PRO A 81 -14.65 -2.88 2.51
N GLN A 82 -14.95 -2.55 3.78
CA GLN A 82 -15.75 -1.37 4.16
C GLN A 82 -14.92 -0.08 4.27
N LEU A 83 -13.58 -0.14 4.24
CA LEU A 83 -12.71 1.03 4.45
C LEU A 83 -12.95 2.13 3.40
N TYR A 84 -13.21 1.76 2.14
CA TYR A 84 -13.54 2.76 1.11
C TYR A 84 -14.85 3.49 1.45
N ASP A 85 -15.87 2.77 1.88
CA ASP A 85 -17.15 3.39 2.28
C ASP A 85 -17.00 4.22 3.54
N GLN A 86 -16.21 3.78 4.52
CA GLN A 86 -15.94 4.56 5.73
C GLN A 86 -15.33 5.93 5.42
N VAL A 87 -14.38 6.00 4.48
CA VAL A 87 -13.79 7.29 4.09
C VAL A 87 -14.74 8.09 3.21
N ARG A 88 -15.47 7.47 2.29
CA ARG A 88 -16.49 8.15 1.48
C ARG A 88 -17.55 8.81 2.35
N ASP A 89 -18.08 8.08 3.32
CA ASP A 89 -19.19 8.49 4.18
C ASP A 89 -18.75 9.38 5.37
N GLY A 90 -17.45 9.64 5.51
CA GLY A 90 -16.89 10.50 6.58
C GLY A 90 -16.87 9.86 7.98
N VAL A 91 -16.99 8.52 8.08
CA VAL A 91 -16.78 7.78 9.34
C VAL A 91 -15.33 7.95 9.81
N VAL A 92 -14.41 7.97 8.85
CA VAL A 92 -13.00 8.31 9.04
C VAL A 92 -12.59 9.37 8.03
N ASP A 93 -11.52 10.13 8.33
CA ASP A 93 -11.05 11.21 7.44
C ASP A 93 -10.16 10.66 6.31
N LEU A 94 -9.39 9.61 6.61
CA LEU A 94 -8.48 8.94 5.68
C LEU A 94 -8.62 7.42 5.83
N ALA A 95 -8.49 6.69 4.73
CA ALA A 95 -8.37 5.24 4.76
C ALA A 95 -7.34 4.74 3.75
N TRP A 96 -6.55 3.75 4.16
CA TRP A 96 -5.76 2.94 3.24
C TRP A 96 -6.43 1.60 3.05
N THR A 97 -6.70 1.24 1.79
CA THR A 97 -7.37 -0.01 1.42
C THR A 97 -6.98 -0.49 0.03
N LEU A 98 -7.49 -1.68 -0.33
CA LEU A 98 -7.45 -2.22 -1.68
C LEU A 98 -8.85 -2.08 -2.30
N PRO A 99 -9.03 -1.30 -3.38
CA PRO A 99 -10.31 -1.22 -4.10
C PRO A 99 -10.84 -2.59 -4.52
N GLY A 100 -9.93 -3.50 -4.89
CA GLY A 100 -10.25 -4.88 -5.29
C GLY A 100 -10.86 -5.77 -4.21
N TYR A 101 -10.88 -5.36 -2.94
CA TYR A 101 -11.65 -6.05 -1.89
C TYR A 101 -13.16 -5.93 -2.10
N THR A 102 -13.62 -4.97 -2.92
CA THR A 102 -15.01 -4.83 -3.35
C THR A 102 -15.11 -5.18 -4.83
N ALA A 103 -15.12 -6.48 -5.12
CA ALA A 103 -15.05 -7.03 -6.48
C ALA A 103 -16.01 -6.34 -7.46
N GLY A 104 -15.50 -5.89 -8.61
CA GLY A 104 -16.26 -5.30 -9.70
C GLY A 104 -16.77 -3.87 -9.47
N ARG A 105 -16.47 -3.24 -8.32
CA ARG A 105 -16.82 -1.85 -8.06
C ARG A 105 -15.92 -0.87 -8.81
N PHE A 106 -14.65 -1.20 -8.98
CA PHE A 106 -13.63 -0.37 -9.59
C PHE A 106 -13.04 -1.03 -10.85
N PRO A 107 -13.86 -1.18 -11.92
CA PRO A 107 -13.51 -2.01 -13.07
C PRO A 107 -12.37 -1.44 -13.91
N ARG A 108 -12.13 -0.11 -13.91
CA ARG A 108 -11.08 0.51 -14.73
C ARG A 108 -9.70 0.29 -14.12
N SER A 109 -9.58 0.39 -12.80
CA SER A 109 -8.31 0.13 -12.10
C SER A 109 -7.86 -1.33 -12.20
N GLU A 110 -8.79 -2.27 -12.43
CA GLU A 110 -8.48 -3.68 -12.70
C GLU A 110 -7.59 -3.88 -13.96
N ALA A 111 -7.46 -2.89 -14.85
CA ALA A 111 -6.63 -3.02 -16.06
C ALA A 111 -5.18 -3.42 -15.74
N ILE A 112 -4.56 -2.81 -14.72
CA ILE A 112 -3.19 -3.13 -14.30
C ILE A 112 -3.10 -4.43 -13.49
N GLU A 113 -4.22 -4.89 -12.90
CA GLU A 113 -4.30 -6.14 -12.13
C GLU A 113 -4.44 -7.39 -13.02
N ASN A 114 -4.63 -7.22 -14.32
CA ASN A 114 -4.67 -8.33 -15.27
C ASN A 114 -3.35 -9.12 -15.24
N PRO A 115 -3.41 -10.46 -15.43
CA PRO A 115 -2.22 -11.31 -15.35
C PRO A 115 -1.12 -10.82 -16.31
N PHE A 116 0.12 -10.79 -15.81
CA PHE A 116 1.33 -10.42 -16.57
C PHE A 116 1.32 -9.00 -17.20
N VAL A 117 0.43 -8.11 -16.74
CA VAL A 117 0.46 -6.68 -17.10
C VAL A 117 1.44 -5.92 -16.22
N SER A 118 1.46 -6.20 -14.91
CA SER A 118 2.31 -5.50 -13.95
C SER A 118 3.76 -5.97 -13.97
N HIS A 119 4.64 -5.12 -13.47
CA HIS A 119 6.07 -5.37 -13.32
C HIS A 119 6.40 -6.04 -11.99
N ARG A 120 7.59 -6.67 -11.91
CA ARG A 120 8.05 -7.33 -10.67
C ARG A 120 8.41 -6.37 -9.52
N THR A 121 8.70 -5.10 -9.80
CA THR A 121 9.05 -4.10 -8.78
C THR A 121 7.90 -3.16 -8.46
N ALA A 122 7.78 -2.81 -7.18
CA ALA A 122 6.73 -1.92 -6.72
C ALA A 122 6.90 -0.49 -7.26
N LEU A 123 8.14 -0.01 -7.41
CA LEU A 123 8.38 1.34 -7.89
C LEU A 123 7.81 1.57 -9.29
N VAL A 124 8.05 0.63 -10.21
CA VAL A 124 7.51 0.69 -11.58
C VAL A 124 5.98 0.67 -11.54
N ASN A 125 5.39 -0.30 -10.83
CA ASN A 125 3.95 -0.46 -10.74
C ASN A 125 3.26 0.77 -10.12
N ALA A 126 3.85 1.32 -9.06
CA ALA A 126 3.26 2.43 -8.33
C ALA A 126 3.24 3.73 -9.15
N LEU A 127 4.35 4.05 -9.82
CA LEU A 127 4.43 5.25 -10.65
C LEU A 127 3.55 5.13 -11.89
N ALA A 128 3.51 3.94 -12.51
CA ALA A 128 2.63 3.64 -13.62
C ALA A 128 1.16 3.73 -13.22
N MET A 129 0.78 3.14 -12.08
CA MET A 129 -0.61 3.17 -11.59
C MET A 129 -1.06 4.58 -11.22
N GLN A 130 -0.21 5.38 -10.58
CA GLN A 130 -0.55 6.77 -10.25
C GLN A 130 -0.77 7.61 -11.50
N GLU A 131 0.11 7.49 -12.53
CA GLU A 131 -0.09 8.19 -13.80
C GLU A 131 -1.33 7.66 -14.54
N PHE A 132 -1.56 6.35 -14.52
CA PHE A 132 -2.75 5.73 -15.08
C PHE A 132 -4.04 6.28 -14.44
N TYR A 133 -4.03 6.40 -13.10
CA TYR A 133 -5.13 7.02 -12.37
C TYR A 133 -5.36 8.46 -12.81
N GLU A 134 -4.30 9.29 -12.80
CA GLU A 134 -4.41 10.73 -13.09
C GLU A 134 -4.83 11.02 -14.53
N GLY A 135 -4.36 10.22 -15.49
CA GLY A 135 -4.59 10.43 -16.91
C GLY A 135 -5.84 9.76 -17.49
N HIS A 136 -6.29 8.65 -16.92
CA HIS A 136 -7.23 7.77 -17.64
C HIS A 136 -8.42 7.24 -16.84
N ILE A 137 -8.33 7.23 -15.49
CA ILE A 137 -9.40 6.62 -14.67
C ILE A 137 -9.79 7.46 -13.43
N ARG A 138 -9.48 8.75 -13.45
CA ARG A 138 -9.74 9.66 -12.31
C ARG A 138 -11.17 9.61 -11.81
N GLU A 139 -12.14 9.49 -12.71
CA GLU A 139 -13.55 9.43 -12.38
C GLU A 139 -13.96 8.18 -11.56
N GLU A 140 -13.16 7.12 -11.56
CA GLU A 140 -13.47 5.91 -10.80
C GLU A 140 -13.43 6.11 -9.29
N PHE A 141 -12.65 7.09 -8.83
CA PHE A 141 -12.51 7.42 -7.41
C PHE A 141 -13.07 8.81 -7.05
N ASN A 142 -14.03 9.33 -7.82
CA ASN A 142 -14.57 10.69 -7.64
C ASN A 142 -15.39 10.90 -6.36
N GLU A 143 -15.79 9.81 -5.68
CA GLU A 143 -16.50 9.85 -4.38
C GLU A 143 -15.57 10.22 -3.20
N VAL A 144 -14.26 10.12 -3.40
CA VAL A 144 -13.23 10.43 -2.40
C VAL A 144 -12.19 11.39 -2.97
N HIS A 145 -11.26 11.86 -2.15
CA HIS A 145 -10.06 12.58 -2.60
C HIS A 145 -8.84 11.64 -2.46
N PRO A 146 -8.33 11.05 -3.56
CA PRO A 146 -7.16 10.19 -3.51
C PRO A 146 -5.89 10.97 -3.19
N ILE A 147 -5.18 10.54 -2.15
CA ILE A 147 -3.83 11.01 -1.82
C ILE A 147 -2.81 10.29 -2.70
N ALA A 148 -2.95 8.98 -2.84
CA ALA A 148 -2.15 8.16 -3.75
C ALA A 148 -2.94 6.94 -4.20
N VAL A 149 -2.74 6.54 -5.46
CA VAL A 149 -3.22 5.28 -6.03
C VAL A 149 -2.00 4.55 -6.59
N TRP A 150 -1.67 3.40 -6.06
CA TRP A 150 -0.47 2.65 -6.47
C TRP A 150 -0.72 1.16 -6.55
N ALA A 151 0.22 0.42 -7.10
CA ALA A 151 0.17 -1.03 -7.11
C ALA A 151 1.47 -1.60 -6.51
N HIS A 152 1.36 -2.78 -5.86
CA HIS A 152 2.49 -3.41 -5.21
C HIS A 152 3.42 -4.13 -6.22
N ASP A 153 4.51 -4.70 -5.72
CA ASP A 153 5.46 -5.53 -6.46
C ASP A 153 4.84 -6.88 -6.87
N ARG A 154 5.70 -7.81 -7.27
CA ARG A 154 5.26 -9.14 -7.70
C ARG A 154 4.50 -9.90 -6.63
N GLY A 155 3.40 -10.50 -7.01
CA GLY A 155 2.71 -11.49 -6.21
C GLY A 155 3.43 -12.84 -6.25
N VAL A 156 3.57 -13.47 -5.09
CA VAL A 156 4.28 -14.74 -4.89
C VAL A 156 3.30 -15.77 -4.38
N ILE A 157 3.44 -17.05 -4.79
CA ILE A 157 2.62 -18.14 -4.29
C ILE A 157 3.31 -18.75 -3.06
N HIS A 158 2.67 -18.67 -1.90
CA HIS A 158 3.15 -19.20 -0.63
C HIS A 158 2.27 -20.36 -0.20
N VAL A 159 2.82 -21.58 -0.12
CA VAL A 159 2.02 -22.80 0.09
C VAL A 159 2.85 -23.94 0.69
N ASN A 160 2.21 -24.94 1.30
CA ASN A 160 2.87 -26.16 1.80
C ASN A 160 3.06 -27.25 0.75
N ARG A 161 3.19 -26.86 -0.52
CA ARG A 161 3.43 -27.74 -1.66
C ARG A 161 4.44 -27.09 -2.60
N ARG A 162 5.39 -27.88 -3.10
CA ARG A 162 6.34 -27.39 -4.11
C ARG A 162 5.62 -27.19 -5.44
N ILE A 163 5.65 -25.98 -5.97
CA ILE A 163 5.04 -25.59 -7.25
C ILE A 163 6.17 -25.22 -8.21
N GLU A 164 6.42 -26.03 -9.21
CA GLU A 164 7.42 -25.79 -10.26
C GLU A 164 6.78 -25.68 -11.64
N LYS A 165 5.57 -26.20 -11.79
CA LYS A 165 4.81 -26.21 -13.04
C LYS A 165 3.31 -26.10 -12.78
N GLN A 166 2.56 -25.77 -13.83
CA GLN A 166 1.11 -25.55 -13.74
C GLN A 166 0.35 -26.72 -13.14
N GLU A 167 0.73 -27.96 -13.46
CA GLU A 167 0.08 -29.16 -12.98
C GLU A 167 0.13 -29.29 -11.44
N ASP A 168 1.16 -28.73 -10.82
CA ASP A 168 1.33 -28.75 -9.37
C ASP A 168 0.28 -27.91 -8.63
N LEU A 169 -0.35 -26.95 -9.33
CA LEU A 169 -1.45 -26.12 -8.80
C LEU A 169 -2.78 -26.86 -8.70
N ARG A 170 -2.92 -28.01 -9.41
CA ARG A 170 -4.21 -28.72 -9.45
C ARG A 170 -4.64 -29.15 -8.04
N GLY A 171 -5.86 -28.68 -7.67
CA GLY A 171 -6.48 -28.99 -6.39
C GLY A 171 -5.89 -28.22 -5.19
N VAL A 172 -4.92 -27.33 -5.40
CA VAL A 172 -4.39 -26.47 -4.34
C VAL A 172 -5.34 -25.33 -4.08
N LYS A 173 -5.78 -25.16 -2.84
CA LYS A 173 -6.65 -24.07 -2.41
C LYS A 173 -5.79 -22.83 -2.11
N LEU A 174 -5.80 -21.85 -3.00
CA LEU A 174 -5.02 -20.63 -2.85
C LEU A 174 -5.91 -19.41 -2.60
N ARG A 175 -5.58 -18.68 -1.54
CA ARG A 175 -6.21 -17.38 -1.30
C ARG A 175 -5.76 -16.37 -2.35
N PHE A 176 -6.69 -15.55 -2.81
CA PHE A 176 -6.41 -14.40 -3.66
C PHE A 176 -6.93 -13.08 -3.05
N PRO A 177 -6.27 -11.92 -3.35
CA PRO A 177 -6.70 -10.60 -2.87
C PRO A 177 -7.82 -10.00 -3.70
N THR A 178 -7.74 -10.09 -5.03
CA THR A 178 -8.61 -9.40 -5.99
C THR A 178 -9.14 -10.36 -7.03
N ARG A 179 -10.25 -10.01 -7.65
CA ARG A 179 -10.98 -10.89 -8.58
C ARG A 179 -10.09 -11.43 -9.70
N LEU A 180 -9.30 -10.57 -10.36
CA LEU A 180 -8.48 -11.00 -11.49
C LEU A 180 -7.33 -11.93 -11.07
N ALA A 181 -6.75 -11.72 -9.89
CA ALA A 181 -5.80 -12.69 -9.32
C ALA A 181 -6.47 -14.07 -9.11
N GLY A 182 -7.73 -14.08 -8.66
CA GLY A 182 -8.51 -15.30 -8.53
C GLY A 182 -8.79 -15.99 -9.86
N GLU A 183 -9.16 -15.26 -10.90
CA GLU A 183 -9.39 -15.82 -12.25
C GLU A 183 -8.07 -16.35 -12.85
N ALA A 184 -6.94 -15.67 -12.64
CA ALA A 184 -5.64 -16.18 -13.07
C ALA A 184 -5.29 -17.52 -12.38
N LEU A 185 -5.48 -17.62 -11.06
CA LEU A 185 -5.24 -18.86 -10.33
C LEU A 185 -6.15 -20.00 -10.78
N LYS A 186 -7.43 -19.73 -11.08
CA LYS A 186 -8.36 -20.72 -11.64
C LYS A 186 -7.90 -21.19 -13.02
N ALA A 187 -7.51 -20.27 -13.90
CA ALA A 187 -7.00 -20.61 -15.23
C ALA A 187 -5.76 -21.51 -15.14
N LEU A 188 -4.90 -21.31 -14.14
CA LEU A 188 -3.75 -22.15 -13.87
C LEU A 188 -4.09 -23.49 -13.18
N GLY A 189 -5.34 -23.73 -12.80
CA GLY A 189 -5.82 -25.00 -12.24
C GLY A 189 -5.93 -25.05 -10.72
N ALA A 190 -5.66 -23.97 -10.02
CA ALA A 190 -5.85 -23.88 -8.56
C ALA A 190 -7.34 -23.71 -8.18
N THR A 191 -7.66 -24.08 -6.94
CA THR A 191 -8.94 -23.71 -6.32
C THR A 191 -8.79 -22.36 -5.65
N ALA A 192 -9.32 -21.30 -6.27
CA ALA A 192 -9.14 -19.94 -5.79
C ALA A 192 -10.18 -19.56 -4.73
N VAL A 193 -9.73 -18.98 -3.60
CA VAL A 193 -10.57 -18.56 -2.46
C VAL A 193 -10.30 -17.09 -2.14
N GLY A 194 -11.31 -16.23 -2.28
CA GLY A 194 -11.20 -14.79 -2.06
C GLY A 194 -11.36 -14.41 -0.60
N MET A 195 -10.41 -13.64 -0.05
CA MET A 195 -10.55 -13.06 1.29
C MET A 195 -9.53 -11.93 1.52
N PRO A 196 -9.82 -10.96 2.42
CA PRO A 196 -8.83 -10.00 2.89
C PRO A 196 -7.63 -10.67 3.57
N VAL A 197 -6.45 -10.07 3.44
CA VAL A 197 -5.20 -10.65 3.94
C VAL A 197 -5.17 -10.96 5.45
N PRO A 198 -5.85 -10.21 6.36
CA PRO A 198 -5.84 -10.56 7.78
C PRO A 198 -6.46 -11.91 8.11
N GLN A 199 -7.29 -12.48 7.22
CA GLN A 199 -7.92 -13.79 7.42
C GLN A 199 -7.03 -14.97 7.03
N VAL A 200 -5.93 -14.71 6.33
CA VAL A 200 -5.05 -15.77 5.78
C VAL A 200 -4.47 -16.70 6.85
N PRO A 201 -3.88 -16.20 7.97
CA PRO A 201 -3.27 -17.07 8.96
C PRO A 201 -4.25 -18.09 9.54
N GLU A 202 -5.42 -17.62 9.94
CA GLU A 202 -6.46 -18.48 10.52
C GLU A 202 -6.98 -19.49 9.49
N SER A 203 -7.22 -19.04 8.25
CA SER A 203 -7.72 -19.90 7.17
C SER A 203 -6.73 -21.01 6.79
N ILE A 204 -5.41 -20.77 6.88
CA ILE A 204 -4.38 -21.82 6.71
C ILE A 204 -4.42 -22.76 7.91
N ALA A 205 -4.45 -22.25 9.13
CA ALA A 205 -4.49 -23.07 10.35
C ALA A 205 -5.71 -24.00 10.38
N GLN A 206 -6.87 -23.51 9.92
CA GLN A 206 -8.10 -24.29 9.79
C GLN A 206 -8.20 -25.15 8.53
N ARG A 207 -7.18 -25.14 7.65
CA ARG A 207 -7.14 -25.86 6.36
C ARG A 207 -8.27 -25.48 5.38
N VAL A 208 -8.80 -24.27 5.52
CA VAL A 208 -9.73 -23.70 4.54
C VAL A 208 -8.99 -23.41 3.23
N ILE A 209 -7.74 -22.96 3.34
CA ILE A 209 -6.80 -22.77 2.23
C ILE A 209 -5.49 -23.51 2.53
N ASP A 210 -4.77 -23.89 1.47
CA ASP A 210 -3.45 -24.54 1.55
C ASP A 210 -2.31 -23.51 1.53
N GLY A 211 -2.62 -22.28 1.06
CA GLY A 211 -1.67 -21.19 0.94
C GLY A 211 -2.32 -19.92 0.40
N ALA A 212 -1.51 -18.93 0.08
CA ALA A 212 -1.98 -17.63 -0.37
C ALA A 212 -1.04 -17.02 -1.42
N VAL A 213 -1.60 -16.16 -2.27
CA VAL A 213 -0.79 -15.24 -3.07
C VAL A 213 -0.74 -13.88 -2.36
N VAL A 214 0.49 -13.44 -2.09
CA VAL A 214 0.80 -12.13 -1.46
C VAL A 214 2.18 -11.65 -1.94
N PRO A 215 2.49 -10.34 -1.88
CA PRO A 215 3.86 -9.86 -2.03
C PRO A 215 4.72 -10.22 -0.81
N TRP A 216 6.05 -10.19 -0.96
CA TRP A 216 6.97 -10.55 0.10
C TRP A 216 6.85 -9.69 1.36
N GLU A 217 6.57 -8.41 1.19
CA GLU A 217 6.59 -7.44 2.29
C GLU A 217 5.57 -7.74 3.41
N VAL A 218 4.44 -8.37 3.05
CA VAL A 218 3.37 -8.67 4.02
C VAL A 218 3.63 -9.98 4.77
N VAL A 219 4.46 -10.86 4.24
CA VAL A 219 4.73 -12.21 4.80
C VAL A 219 5.05 -12.19 6.29
N PRO A 220 5.98 -11.33 6.80
CA PRO A 220 6.30 -11.32 8.23
C PRO A 220 5.14 -10.84 9.10
N SER A 221 4.36 -9.86 8.64
CA SER A 221 3.29 -9.24 9.44
C SER A 221 2.11 -10.18 9.68
N ILE A 222 1.93 -11.18 8.84
CA ILE A 222 0.92 -12.24 8.97
C ILE A 222 1.55 -13.59 9.31
N LYS A 223 2.86 -13.65 9.60
CA LYS A 223 3.62 -14.86 9.94
C LYS A 223 3.46 -16.00 8.92
N LEU A 224 3.34 -15.66 7.65
CA LEU A 224 3.10 -16.65 6.60
C LEU A 224 4.30 -17.59 6.41
N ASP A 225 5.52 -17.10 6.66
CA ASP A 225 6.77 -17.85 6.67
C ASP A 225 6.87 -18.93 7.78
N GLU A 226 5.98 -18.86 8.77
CA GLU A 226 5.85 -19.88 9.83
C GLU A 226 4.76 -20.91 9.49
N LEU A 227 3.84 -20.56 8.60
CA LEU A 227 2.67 -21.38 8.24
C LEU A 227 2.89 -22.24 6.99
N VAL A 228 3.76 -21.78 6.07
CA VAL A 228 4.01 -22.46 4.81
C VAL A 228 5.51 -22.54 4.50
N LYS A 229 5.90 -23.59 3.75
CA LYS A 229 7.32 -23.90 3.49
C LYS A 229 7.82 -23.47 2.12
N PHE A 230 6.96 -23.45 1.11
CA PHE A 230 7.36 -23.19 -0.29
C PHE A 230 6.84 -21.84 -0.77
N HIS A 231 7.70 -21.13 -1.49
CA HIS A 231 7.43 -19.78 -1.98
C HIS A 231 7.82 -19.72 -3.46
N THR A 232 6.83 -19.72 -4.35
CA THR A 232 7.08 -19.80 -5.79
C THR A 232 7.05 -18.43 -6.44
N GLU A 233 8.15 -18.05 -7.06
CA GLU A 233 8.35 -16.83 -7.85
C GLU A 233 8.32 -17.11 -9.35
N ILE A 234 7.91 -16.09 -10.12
CA ILE A 234 7.99 -16.06 -11.58
C ILE A 234 9.28 -15.33 -11.98
N PRO A 235 10.09 -15.85 -12.92
CA PRO A 235 11.28 -15.17 -13.42
C PRO A 235 10.91 -13.98 -14.33
N GLY A 236 11.92 -13.18 -14.67
CA GLY A 236 11.77 -12.04 -15.59
C GLY A 236 11.23 -10.78 -14.91
N SER A 237 10.77 -9.83 -15.73
CA SER A 237 10.30 -8.52 -15.27
C SER A 237 8.80 -8.46 -14.99
N LYS A 238 8.00 -9.38 -15.51
CA LYS A 238 6.54 -9.42 -15.33
C LYS A 238 6.13 -10.10 -14.03
N SER A 239 4.94 -9.78 -13.53
CA SER A 239 4.31 -10.41 -12.37
C SER A 239 3.02 -11.13 -12.76
N LEU A 240 2.73 -12.28 -12.11
CA LEU A 240 1.45 -12.98 -12.28
C LEU A 240 0.27 -12.06 -11.96
N TYR A 241 0.39 -11.27 -10.90
CA TYR A 241 -0.62 -10.31 -10.49
C TYR A 241 0.02 -9.21 -9.64
N THR A 242 -0.67 -8.10 -9.55
CA THR A 242 -0.52 -7.08 -8.52
C THR A 242 -1.90 -6.72 -7.97
N SER A 243 -1.97 -5.92 -6.94
CA SER A 243 -3.23 -5.32 -6.48
C SER A 243 -3.08 -3.81 -6.36
N VAL A 244 -4.10 -3.11 -6.81
CA VAL A 244 -4.20 -1.66 -6.63
C VAL A 244 -4.49 -1.35 -5.17
N MET A 245 -3.81 -0.34 -4.64
CA MET A 245 -3.98 0.22 -3.32
C MET A 245 -4.32 1.70 -3.43
N ILE A 246 -5.10 2.20 -2.49
CA ILE A 246 -5.45 3.61 -2.41
C ILE A 246 -5.29 4.12 -0.97
N LEU A 247 -4.63 5.26 -0.82
CA LEU A 247 -4.78 6.12 0.34
C LEU A 247 -5.74 7.24 -0.06
N ALA A 248 -6.93 7.20 0.50
CA ALA A 248 -8.00 8.15 0.17
C ALA A 248 -8.36 9.01 1.37
N MET A 249 -8.78 10.24 1.10
CA MET A 249 -9.34 11.19 2.08
C MET A 249 -10.82 11.42 1.78
N ASN A 250 -11.61 11.63 2.84
CA ASN A 250 -12.99 12.07 2.68
C ASN A 250 -13.04 13.38 1.88
N LYS A 251 -13.84 13.38 0.82
CA LYS A 251 -13.89 14.51 -0.13
C LYS A 251 -14.37 15.80 0.54
N ALA A 252 -15.43 15.73 1.32
CA ALA A 252 -15.97 16.91 2.00
C ALA A 252 -14.99 17.47 3.04
N LYS A 253 -14.25 16.58 3.73
CA LYS A 253 -13.22 17.00 4.68
C LYS A 253 -12.07 17.71 3.97
N TYR A 254 -11.59 17.18 2.83
CA TYR A 254 -10.58 17.84 2.01
C TYR A 254 -11.10 19.19 1.49
N ASP A 255 -12.31 19.23 0.92
CA ASP A 255 -12.89 20.44 0.35
C ASP A 255 -13.08 21.56 1.41
N GLY A 256 -13.32 21.20 2.67
CA GLY A 256 -13.46 22.11 3.82
C GLY A 256 -12.14 22.63 4.41
N LEU A 257 -10.97 22.14 3.96
CA LEU A 257 -9.70 22.62 4.49
C LEU A 257 -9.37 24.02 3.98
N PRO A 258 -8.65 24.85 4.77
CA PRO A 258 -8.02 26.08 4.30
C PRO A 258 -7.10 25.82 3.09
N ALA A 259 -7.01 26.79 2.17
CA ALA A 259 -6.27 26.62 0.92
C ALA A 259 -4.79 26.26 1.11
N ASP A 260 -4.15 26.82 2.12
CA ASP A 260 -2.75 26.53 2.45
C ASP A 260 -2.55 25.13 3.04
N LEU A 261 -3.53 24.59 3.80
CA LEU A 261 -3.50 23.20 4.26
C LEU A 261 -3.81 22.21 3.14
N LYS A 262 -4.71 22.55 2.18
CA LYS A 262 -4.87 21.79 0.94
C LYS A 262 -3.56 21.69 0.18
N ALA A 263 -2.86 22.83 -0.01
CA ALA A 263 -1.58 22.86 -0.68
C ALA A 263 -0.49 22.00 0.02
N VAL A 264 -0.56 21.83 1.34
CA VAL A 264 0.31 20.87 2.06
C VAL A 264 -0.02 19.44 1.67
N LEU A 265 -1.31 19.06 1.68
CA LEU A 265 -1.73 17.71 1.29
C LEU A 265 -1.38 17.42 -0.17
N ASP A 266 -1.65 18.35 -1.08
CA ASP A 266 -1.39 18.20 -2.52
C ASP A 266 0.09 17.95 -2.82
N ARG A 267 1.01 18.67 -2.14
CA ARG A 267 2.46 18.43 -2.27
C ARG A 267 2.91 17.07 -1.74
N ASN A 268 2.13 16.49 -0.84
CA ASN A 268 2.37 15.17 -0.24
C ASN A 268 1.48 14.07 -0.86
N SER A 269 0.94 14.29 -2.04
CA SER A 269 0.04 13.40 -2.78
C SER A 269 0.63 13.00 -4.15
N GLY A 270 -0.13 12.24 -4.91
CA GLY A 270 0.21 11.88 -6.28
C GLY A 270 1.49 11.05 -6.39
N GLN A 271 2.30 11.35 -7.40
CA GLN A 271 3.55 10.62 -7.69
C GLN A 271 4.53 10.60 -6.50
N ALA A 272 4.58 11.67 -5.69
CA ALA A 272 5.45 11.73 -4.52
C ALA A 272 5.03 10.70 -3.46
N ALA A 273 3.74 10.61 -3.16
CA ALA A 273 3.19 9.64 -2.21
C ALA A 273 3.26 8.20 -2.77
N ALA A 274 2.96 7.99 -4.05
CA ALA A 274 3.07 6.68 -4.69
C ALA A 274 4.51 6.13 -4.64
N ARG A 275 5.52 6.97 -4.92
CA ARG A 275 6.94 6.61 -4.78
C ARG A 275 7.29 6.28 -3.33
N MET A 276 6.82 7.09 -2.37
CA MET A 276 7.05 6.86 -0.96
C MET A 276 6.44 5.54 -0.48
N ALA A 277 5.27 5.18 -1.00
CA ALA A 277 4.60 3.91 -0.72
C ALA A 277 5.37 2.70 -1.30
N ALA A 278 5.91 2.82 -2.53
CA ALA A 278 6.49 1.71 -3.27
C ALA A 278 7.91 1.33 -2.83
N VAL A 279 8.78 2.31 -2.56
CA VAL A 279 10.19 2.07 -2.23
C VAL A 279 10.39 1.06 -1.08
N PRO A 280 9.58 1.07 0.00
CA PRO A 280 9.69 0.08 1.06
C PRO A 280 9.42 -1.37 0.60
N PHE A 281 8.55 -1.62 -0.37
CA PHE A 281 8.29 -2.96 -0.90
C PHE A 281 9.55 -3.55 -1.51
N ASP A 282 10.17 -2.82 -2.44
CA ASP A 282 11.37 -3.26 -3.14
C ASP A 282 12.56 -3.45 -2.20
N LYS A 283 12.67 -2.62 -1.14
CA LYS A 283 13.72 -2.74 -0.12
C LYS A 283 13.49 -3.90 0.85
N THR A 284 12.25 -4.21 1.18
CA THR A 284 11.91 -5.23 2.18
C THR A 284 11.92 -6.65 1.58
N ALA A 285 11.54 -6.81 0.33
CA ALA A 285 11.45 -8.13 -0.30
C ALA A 285 12.74 -8.97 -0.18
N PRO A 286 13.95 -8.47 -0.47
CA PRO A 286 15.19 -9.24 -0.30
C PRO A 286 15.44 -9.67 1.16
N GLN A 287 15.11 -8.82 2.13
CA GLN A 287 15.30 -9.10 3.55
C GLN A 287 14.35 -10.20 4.05
N VAL A 288 13.12 -10.19 3.55
CA VAL A 288 12.13 -11.24 3.85
C VAL A 288 12.56 -12.56 3.24
N ILE A 289 13.01 -12.58 1.99
CA ILE A 289 13.55 -13.77 1.30
C ILE A 289 14.71 -14.37 2.11
N GLU A 290 15.66 -13.55 2.56
CA GLU A 290 16.75 -13.99 3.42
C GLU A 290 16.25 -14.61 4.73
N THR A 291 15.26 -13.99 5.36
CA THR A 291 14.66 -14.49 6.59
C THR A 291 13.95 -15.83 6.38
N VAL A 292 13.21 -15.97 5.30
CA VAL A 292 12.55 -17.22 4.90
C VAL A 292 13.60 -18.34 4.71
N ASN A 293 14.70 -18.05 4.01
CA ASN A 293 15.79 -19.01 3.81
C ASN A 293 16.43 -19.43 5.14
N ARG A 294 16.66 -18.50 6.07
CA ARG A 294 17.19 -18.81 7.41
C ARG A 294 16.24 -19.70 8.24
N LYS A 295 14.94 -19.58 8.02
CA LYS A 295 13.90 -20.41 8.66
C LYS A 295 13.64 -21.74 7.91
N ASN A 296 14.50 -22.13 7.00
CA ASN A 296 14.37 -23.34 6.17
C ASN A 296 13.14 -23.34 5.24
N GLY A 297 12.63 -22.18 4.88
CA GLY A 297 11.70 -22.00 3.77
C GLY A 297 12.41 -22.29 2.44
N THR A 298 11.67 -22.67 1.42
CA THR A 298 12.22 -23.00 0.10
C THR A 298 11.68 -22.04 -0.94
N ILE A 299 12.55 -21.24 -1.53
CA ILE A 299 12.21 -20.41 -2.68
C ILE A 299 12.29 -21.26 -3.94
N VAL A 300 11.22 -21.24 -4.72
CA VAL A 300 11.13 -21.97 -6.00
C VAL A 300 10.95 -20.92 -7.09
N THR A 301 11.88 -20.83 -8.03
CA THR A 301 11.68 -20.02 -9.25
C THR A 301 11.31 -20.97 -10.36
N ILE A 302 10.14 -20.81 -10.97
CA ILE A 302 9.73 -21.61 -12.13
C ILE A 302 10.64 -21.30 -13.31
N SER A 303 10.72 -22.21 -14.29
CA SER A 303 11.51 -21.94 -15.50
C SER A 303 10.87 -20.83 -16.35
N GLU A 304 11.67 -20.16 -17.19
CA GLU A 304 11.15 -19.17 -18.14
C GLU A 304 10.12 -19.76 -19.10
N ALA A 305 10.33 -20.99 -19.55
CA ALA A 305 9.39 -21.71 -20.42
C ALA A 305 8.03 -21.94 -19.70
N GLU A 306 8.08 -22.24 -18.41
CA GLU A 306 6.85 -22.42 -17.61
C GLU A 306 6.17 -21.07 -17.35
N ALA A 307 6.92 -20.00 -17.12
CA ALA A 307 6.38 -18.65 -16.97
C ALA A 307 5.65 -18.19 -18.25
N GLN A 308 6.22 -18.44 -19.42
CA GLN A 308 5.58 -18.16 -20.72
C GLN A 308 4.31 -19.01 -20.91
N ARG A 309 4.34 -20.28 -20.47
CA ARG A 309 3.15 -21.14 -20.48
C ARG A 309 2.04 -20.59 -19.58
N TRP A 310 2.38 -20.12 -18.38
CA TRP A 310 1.40 -19.50 -17.47
C TRP A 310 0.84 -18.20 -18.05
N GLU A 311 1.68 -17.36 -18.65
CA GLU A 311 1.23 -16.15 -19.33
C GLU A 311 0.19 -16.49 -20.42
N LYS A 312 0.51 -17.44 -21.31
CA LYS A 312 -0.41 -17.89 -22.35
C LYS A 312 -1.70 -18.50 -21.80
N THR A 313 -1.61 -19.30 -20.72
CA THR A 313 -2.78 -19.93 -20.10
C THR A 313 -3.72 -18.90 -19.47
N THR A 314 -3.19 -17.75 -19.04
CA THR A 314 -3.98 -16.69 -18.40
C THR A 314 -4.46 -15.60 -19.37
N GLU A 315 -4.02 -15.57 -20.64
CA GLU A 315 -4.51 -14.62 -21.66
C GLU A 315 -6.05 -14.55 -21.74
N PRO A 316 -6.81 -15.68 -21.71
CA PRO A 316 -8.26 -15.65 -21.72
C PRO A 316 -8.89 -14.87 -20.57
N VAL A 317 -8.18 -14.66 -19.45
CA VAL A 317 -8.65 -13.83 -18.31
C VAL A 317 -8.75 -12.37 -18.76
N ILE A 318 -7.75 -11.87 -19.48
CA ILE A 318 -7.71 -10.49 -20.02
C ILE A 318 -8.85 -10.30 -21.01
N GLU A 319 -9.05 -11.27 -21.92
CA GLU A 319 -10.13 -11.20 -22.90
C GLU A 319 -11.52 -11.22 -22.24
N ALA A 320 -11.72 -12.09 -21.24
CA ALA A 320 -12.98 -12.17 -20.49
C ALA A 320 -13.26 -10.86 -19.75
N TRP A 321 -12.24 -10.29 -19.10
CA TRP A 321 -12.35 -8.99 -18.43
C TRP A 321 -12.68 -7.87 -19.43
N THR A 322 -11.99 -7.81 -20.57
CA THR A 322 -12.23 -6.82 -21.63
C THR A 322 -13.67 -6.88 -22.15
N ARG A 323 -14.21 -8.08 -22.38
CA ARG A 323 -15.63 -8.26 -22.75
C ARG A 323 -16.57 -7.76 -21.65
N GLN A 324 -16.32 -8.15 -20.40
CA GLN A 324 -17.17 -7.77 -19.26
C GLN A 324 -17.24 -6.26 -19.03
N VAL A 325 -16.10 -5.54 -19.14
CA VAL A 325 -16.10 -4.09 -18.92
C VAL A 325 -16.68 -3.33 -20.11
N LYS A 326 -16.64 -3.91 -21.32
CA LYS A 326 -17.30 -3.35 -22.52
C LYS A 326 -18.81 -3.22 -22.34
N ASP A 327 -19.45 -4.17 -21.66
CA ASP A 327 -20.88 -4.11 -21.35
C ASP A 327 -21.24 -2.92 -20.42
N ARG A 328 -20.23 -2.35 -19.77
CA ARG A 328 -20.32 -1.15 -18.93
C ARG A 328 -19.86 0.13 -19.65
N GLY A 329 -19.64 0.07 -20.97
CA GLY A 329 -19.17 1.20 -21.77
C GLY A 329 -17.69 1.53 -21.59
N ILE A 330 -16.88 0.58 -21.08
CA ILE A 330 -15.47 0.78 -20.83
C ILE A 330 -14.65 0.08 -21.95
N ASP A 331 -13.73 0.80 -22.57
CA ASP A 331 -12.76 0.21 -23.50
C ASP A 331 -11.61 -0.47 -22.73
N GLY A 332 -11.87 -1.72 -22.31
CA GLY A 332 -10.91 -2.50 -21.53
C GLY A 332 -9.61 -2.80 -22.28
N ALA A 333 -9.69 -3.02 -23.61
CA ALA A 333 -8.50 -3.29 -24.41
C ALA A 333 -7.56 -2.07 -24.41
N LYS A 334 -8.11 -0.87 -24.59
CA LYS A 334 -7.34 0.38 -24.54
C LYS A 334 -6.74 0.64 -23.16
N LEU A 335 -7.48 0.35 -22.10
CA LEU A 335 -6.97 0.50 -20.72
C LEU A 335 -5.80 -0.44 -20.43
N VAL A 336 -5.83 -1.71 -20.90
CA VAL A 336 -4.70 -2.65 -20.76
C VAL A 336 -3.50 -2.20 -21.58
N GLU A 337 -3.72 -1.70 -22.81
CA GLU A 337 -2.66 -1.14 -23.65
C GLU A 337 -1.94 0.01 -22.92
N ILE A 338 -2.69 0.99 -22.43
CA ILE A 338 -2.16 2.13 -21.68
C ILE A 338 -1.40 1.67 -20.43
N ALA A 339 -1.96 0.73 -19.67
CA ALA A 339 -1.29 0.19 -18.49
C ALA A 339 0.07 -0.42 -18.85
N ARG A 340 0.15 -1.20 -19.93
CA ARG A 340 1.41 -1.78 -20.43
C ARG A 340 2.41 -0.72 -20.90
N GLU A 341 1.95 0.32 -21.60
CA GLU A 341 2.78 1.44 -22.04
C GLU A 341 3.39 2.19 -20.86
N LEU A 342 2.59 2.45 -19.80
CA LEU A 342 3.05 3.12 -18.60
C LEU A 342 4.03 2.25 -17.80
N ILE A 343 3.78 0.94 -17.68
CA ILE A 343 4.76 0.00 -17.09
C ILE A 343 6.07 0.06 -17.85
N ALA A 344 6.04 -0.05 -19.18
CA ALA A 344 7.26 0.01 -20.01
C ALA A 344 7.99 1.36 -19.94
N LYS A 345 7.24 2.46 -19.80
CA LYS A 345 7.80 3.81 -19.57
C LYS A 345 8.62 3.85 -18.29
N TYR A 346 8.04 3.39 -17.19
CA TYR A 346 8.68 3.46 -15.87
C TYR A 346 9.74 2.36 -15.66
N GLU A 347 9.66 1.21 -16.33
CA GLU A 347 10.73 0.21 -16.36
C GLU A 347 12.02 0.77 -16.97
N LYS A 348 11.92 1.58 -18.05
CA LYS A 348 13.07 2.24 -18.67
C LYS A 348 13.68 3.36 -17.83
N ALA A 349 12.91 3.92 -16.88
CA ALA A 349 13.34 5.04 -16.05
C ALA A 349 13.83 4.61 -14.64
N ALA A 350 13.70 3.32 -14.30
CA ALA A 350 14.10 2.74 -13.02
C ALA A 350 15.52 2.19 -13.07
#